data_4c717c4af1caec209f7a6a09f17649c8
#
_entry.id   4c717c4af1caec209f7a6a09f17649c8
#
_cell.length_a   1.000
_cell.length_b   1.000
_cell.length_c   1.000
_cell.angle_alpha   90.00
_cell.angle_beta   90.00
_cell.angle_gamma   90.00
#
_symmetry.space_group_name_H-M   'P 1'
#
loop_
_entity.id
_entity.type
_entity.pdbx_description
1 polymer ?
#
loop_
_entity_poly.entity_id
_entity_poly.type
_entity_poly.pdbx_seq_one_letter_code
_entity_poly.pdbx_strand_id
1 'polypeptide(L)'
;LEAIKSGDAAQAQPQGIPAESPVVFTRQDGAEITVKPSEVAQQVSGKITERAADLKEGAVEYSITLDPEDLGRITVRMTKTADGAVSVSIAAENSKTMKIIEDNGSAIQDTLRQNGVQLENWQTVSESRQEPQAQDYQGSSKNPYRENENHRQDDDRDGESFAEIIASM
;
A
#
# COMPACT_ATOMS: atom_id res chain seq x y z
N LEU A 1 -2.56 65.88 2.99
CA LEU A 1 -2.77 65.45 2.91
C LEU A 1 -2.76 64.38 2.84
N GLU A 2 -2.76 63.47 2.92
CA GLU A 2 -2.77 62.66 2.99
C GLU A 2 -2.88 61.60 2.82
N ALA A 3 -2.91 61.09 2.73
CA ALA A 3 -3.15 60.23 2.54
C ALA A 3 -2.82 59.11 2.50
N ILE A 4 -2.62 58.56 2.80
CA ILE A 4 -2.31 57.63 2.83
C ILE A 4 -2.54 56.63 2.73
N LYS A 5 -2.66 56.13 2.43
CA LYS A 5 -2.85 55.24 2.32
C LYS A 5 -2.47 54.33 2.32
N SER A 6 -2.35 54.03 2.60
CA SER A 6 -2.14 53.12 2.85
C SER A 6 -2.33 52.06 2.50
N GLY A 7 -1.79 51.80 2.30
CA GLY A 7 -1.15 50.63 2.11
C GLY A 7 -1.97 49.51 2.46
N ASP A 8 -2.80 49.27 1.73
CA ASP A 8 -3.16 47.93 1.50
C ASP A 8 -1.92 47.17 1.05
N ALA A 9 -1.14 46.72 2.00
CA ALA A 9 -0.26 45.64 1.72
C ALA A 9 -1.17 44.50 1.30
N ALA A 10 -1.45 44.42 0.04
CA ALA A 10 -1.94 43.21 -0.55
C ALA A 10 -0.97 42.13 -0.14
N GLN A 11 -1.32 41.42 0.86
CA GLN A 11 -0.64 40.20 1.17
C GLN A 11 -0.83 39.34 -0.04
N ALA A 12 0.16 39.31 -0.88
CA ALA A 12 0.25 38.30 -1.89
C ALA A 12 0.27 36.97 -1.13
N GLN A 13 -0.88 36.39 -1.00
CA GLN A 13 -0.96 35.00 -0.60
C GLN A 13 -0.18 34.23 -1.65
N PRO A 14 0.80 33.44 -1.25
CA PRO A 14 1.41 32.54 -2.19
C PRO A 14 0.31 31.64 -2.76
N GLN A 15 -0.07 31.95 -3.95
CA GLN A 15 -0.99 31.11 -4.69
C GLN A 15 -0.28 29.79 -4.94
N GLY A 16 -0.78 28.74 -4.38
CA GLY A 16 -0.27 27.42 -4.71
C GLY A 16 -0.08 26.45 -3.57
N ILE A 17 -0.38 26.85 -2.35
CA ILE A 17 -0.51 25.87 -1.29
C ILE A 17 -2.00 25.54 -1.21
N PRO A 18 -2.40 24.34 -1.57
CA PRO A 18 -3.75 23.90 -1.25
C PRO A 18 -3.94 24.13 0.24
N ALA A 19 -5.03 24.77 0.59
CA ALA A 19 -5.37 24.97 1.98
C ALA A 19 -5.36 23.59 2.65
N GLU A 20 -4.35 23.34 3.45
CA GLU A 20 -4.19 22.08 4.15
C GLU A 20 -5.31 21.98 5.17
N SER A 21 -6.34 21.26 4.79
CA SER A 21 -7.38 20.92 5.74
C SER A 21 -6.81 19.91 6.73
N PRO A 22 -6.76 20.26 8.01
CA PRO A 22 -6.26 19.35 9.02
C PRO A 22 -7.14 18.10 9.07
N VAL A 23 -6.50 16.96 9.24
CA VAL A 23 -7.18 15.68 9.32
C VAL A 23 -7.36 15.30 10.79
N VAL A 24 -8.59 14.96 11.15
CA VAL A 24 -8.93 14.56 12.51
C VAL A 24 -8.83 13.05 12.65
N PHE A 25 -8.07 12.61 13.62
CA PHE A 25 -7.98 11.22 14.04
C PHE A 25 -8.65 11.05 15.39
N THR A 26 -9.43 10.01 15.53
CA THR A 26 -10.07 9.67 16.79
C THR A 26 -9.25 8.58 17.48
N ARG A 27 -8.81 8.85 18.69
CA ARG A 27 -8.09 7.89 19.52
C ARG A 27 -9.01 6.79 20.07
N GLN A 28 -8.41 5.74 20.54
CA GLN A 28 -9.13 4.64 21.17
C GLN A 28 -9.85 5.07 22.46
N ASP A 29 -9.36 6.10 23.11
CA ASP A 29 -9.98 6.71 24.29
C ASP A 29 -11.11 7.69 23.95
N GLY A 30 -11.39 7.91 22.66
CA GLY A 30 -12.40 8.83 22.17
C GLY A 30 -11.91 10.26 22.00
N ALA A 31 -10.69 10.57 22.34
CA ALA A 31 -10.11 11.88 22.10
C ALA A 31 -9.82 12.10 20.61
N GLU A 32 -10.04 13.32 20.17
CA GLU A 32 -9.72 13.71 18.80
C GLU A 32 -8.40 14.47 18.75
N ILE A 33 -7.57 14.11 17.80
CA ILE A 33 -6.34 14.83 17.50
C ILE A 33 -6.40 15.34 16.07
N THR A 34 -5.87 16.53 15.90
CA THR A 34 -5.82 17.18 14.60
C THR A 34 -4.38 17.15 14.10
N VAL A 35 -4.17 16.61 12.91
CA VAL A 35 -2.86 16.47 12.29
C VAL A 35 -2.84 17.22 10.96
N LYS A 36 -1.78 17.93 10.71
CA LYS A 36 -1.57 18.59 9.42
C LYS A 36 -0.94 17.62 8.43
N PRO A 37 -1.49 17.53 7.24
CA PRO A 37 -0.91 16.66 6.19
C PRO A 37 0.55 16.96 5.88
N SER A 38 0.95 18.23 5.92
CA SER A 38 2.34 18.63 5.71
C SER A 38 3.31 18.06 6.75
N GLU A 39 2.88 17.97 8.00
CA GLU A 39 3.70 17.40 9.07
C GLU A 39 3.96 15.91 8.81
N VAL A 40 2.94 15.20 8.39
CA VAL A 40 3.08 13.78 7.99
C VAL A 40 4.03 13.64 6.80
N ALA A 41 3.84 14.47 5.79
CA ALA A 41 4.70 14.44 4.61
C ALA A 41 6.18 14.73 4.95
N GLN A 42 6.43 15.66 5.86
CA GLN A 42 7.79 15.98 6.33
C GLN A 42 8.41 14.82 7.12
N GLN A 43 7.65 14.19 8.00
CA GLN A 43 8.13 13.01 8.73
C GLN A 43 8.50 11.88 7.77
N VAL A 44 7.62 11.57 6.83
CA VAL A 44 7.83 10.52 5.84
C VAL A 44 9.06 10.83 4.97
N SER A 45 9.12 12.00 4.38
CA SER A 45 10.23 12.38 3.51
C SER A 45 11.57 12.43 4.25
N GLY A 46 11.59 12.94 5.48
CA GLY A 46 12.79 12.98 6.30
C GLY A 46 13.33 11.58 6.61
N LYS A 47 12.46 10.67 7.00
CA LYS A 47 12.85 9.29 7.30
C LYS A 47 13.31 8.52 6.06
N ILE A 48 12.67 8.75 4.93
CA ILE A 48 13.09 8.14 3.67
C ILE A 48 14.44 8.70 3.23
N THR A 49 14.65 10.01 3.33
CA THR A 49 15.93 10.65 2.98
C THR A 49 17.07 10.08 3.83
N GLU A 50 16.86 9.98 5.13
CA GLU A 50 17.85 9.42 6.05
C GLU A 50 18.26 8.00 5.63
N ARG A 51 17.29 7.17 5.32
CA ARG A 51 17.53 5.79 4.90
C ARG A 51 18.09 5.68 3.49
N ALA A 52 17.68 6.56 2.60
CA ALA A 52 18.18 6.57 1.22
C ALA A 52 19.68 6.88 1.16
N ALA A 53 20.18 7.70 2.09
CA ALA A 53 21.58 8.04 2.18
C ALA A 53 22.44 6.82 2.54
N ASP A 54 21.94 5.95 3.39
CA ASP A 54 22.61 4.73 3.83
C ASP A 54 22.36 3.53 2.93
N LEU A 55 21.44 3.67 1.98
CA LEU A 55 21.02 2.57 1.15
C LEU A 55 22.10 2.21 0.12
N LYS A 56 22.58 0.99 0.23
CA LYS A 56 23.42 0.38 -0.79
C LYS A 56 22.54 -0.19 -1.90
N GLU A 57 23.15 -0.59 -2.98
CA GLU A 57 22.45 -1.30 -4.06
C GLU A 57 21.67 -2.49 -3.51
N GLY A 58 20.44 -2.61 -3.93
CA GLY A 58 19.53 -3.66 -3.52
C GLY A 58 18.23 -3.13 -2.93
N ALA A 59 17.46 -4.02 -2.35
CA ALA A 59 16.16 -3.71 -1.76
C ALA A 59 16.23 -3.75 -0.24
N VAL A 60 15.55 -2.80 0.40
CA VAL A 60 15.38 -2.76 1.84
C VAL A 60 13.95 -2.42 2.17
N GLU A 61 13.43 -3.04 3.20
CA GLU A 61 12.11 -2.76 3.75
C GLU A 61 12.25 -2.43 5.23
N TYR A 62 11.56 -1.41 5.66
CA TYR A 62 11.54 -1.00 7.06
C TYR A 62 10.23 -0.32 7.43
N SER A 63 9.92 -0.33 8.70
CA SER A 63 8.71 0.30 9.24
C SER A 63 9.06 1.59 9.96
N ILE A 64 8.21 2.58 9.80
CA ILE A 64 8.28 3.87 10.48
C ILE A 64 7.00 4.03 11.28
N THR A 65 7.14 4.31 12.56
CA THR A 65 6.01 4.79 13.37
C THR A 65 5.94 6.29 13.22
N LEU A 66 4.78 6.79 12.88
CA LEU A 66 4.54 8.23 12.74
C LEU A 66 4.16 8.84 14.07
N ASP A 67 4.37 10.13 14.21
CA ASP A 67 3.98 10.89 15.38
C ASP A 67 2.84 11.86 15.01
N PRO A 68 1.75 11.84 15.75
CA PRO A 68 1.42 10.96 16.88
C PRO A 68 1.13 9.51 16.48
N GLU A 69 1.25 8.60 17.43
CA GLU A 69 1.08 7.15 17.20
C GLU A 69 -0.27 6.77 16.58
N ASP A 70 -1.26 7.64 16.74
CA ASP A 70 -2.59 7.47 16.15
C ASP A 70 -2.59 7.48 14.61
N LEU A 71 -1.54 8.01 14.02
CA LEU A 71 -1.30 7.93 12.58
C LEU A 71 -0.95 6.50 12.14
N GLY A 72 -0.54 5.66 13.08
CA GLY A 72 -0.16 4.29 12.82
C GLY A 72 1.25 4.17 12.26
N ARG A 73 1.51 3.01 11.74
CA ARG A 73 2.80 2.65 11.17
C ARG A 73 2.72 2.67 9.66
N ILE A 74 3.80 3.04 9.05
CA ILE A 74 4.00 2.87 7.62
C ILE A 74 5.14 1.90 7.36
N THR A 75 5.00 1.12 6.31
CA THR A 75 6.05 0.25 5.81
C THR A 75 6.60 0.86 4.53
N VAL A 76 7.88 1.08 4.48
CA VAL A 76 8.57 1.65 3.33
C VAL A 76 9.50 0.60 2.74
N ARG A 77 9.29 0.30 1.49
CA ARG A 77 10.20 -0.54 0.71
C ARG A 77 10.94 0.34 -0.28
N MET A 78 12.24 0.29 -0.24
CA MET A 78 13.12 1.03 -1.14
C MET A 78 14.00 0.06 -1.92
N THR A 79 14.15 0.33 -3.19
CA THR A 79 15.07 -0.44 -4.04
C THR A 79 15.98 0.55 -4.75
N LYS A 80 17.28 0.35 -4.60
CA LYS A 80 18.31 1.16 -5.26
C LYS A 80 18.99 0.33 -6.33
N THR A 81 19.02 0.86 -7.54
CA THR A 81 19.70 0.25 -8.66
C THR A 81 21.17 0.61 -8.68
N ALA A 82 21.96 -0.10 -9.49
CA ALA A 82 23.38 0.18 -9.69
C ALA A 82 23.65 1.59 -10.21
N ASP A 83 22.70 2.16 -10.95
CA ASP A 83 22.78 3.53 -11.47
C ASP A 83 22.48 4.59 -10.40
N GLY A 84 22.09 4.17 -9.20
CA GLY A 84 21.77 5.04 -8.09
C GLY A 84 20.29 5.48 -8.05
N ALA A 85 19.48 5.03 -8.99
CA ALA A 85 18.06 5.33 -8.99
C ALA A 85 17.35 4.58 -7.86
N VAL A 86 16.39 5.24 -7.23
CA VAL A 86 15.67 4.72 -6.07
C VAL A 86 14.18 4.62 -6.39
N SER A 87 13.64 3.44 -6.23
CA SER A 87 12.21 3.19 -6.25
C SER A 87 11.70 3.07 -4.82
N VAL A 88 10.61 3.76 -4.52
CA VAL A 88 10.00 3.79 -3.19
C VAL A 88 8.56 3.30 -3.26
N SER A 89 8.23 2.36 -2.41
CA SER A 89 6.86 1.89 -2.21
C SER A 89 6.48 2.06 -0.74
N ILE A 90 5.36 2.67 -0.49
CA ILE A 90 4.86 2.95 0.86
C ILE A 90 3.52 2.29 1.07
N ALA A 91 3.39 1.60 2.18
CA ALA A 91 2.14 1.07 2.68
C ALA A 91 1.86 1.66 4.06
N ALA A 92 0.63 2.00 4.35
CA ALA A 92 0.22 2.51 5.66
C ALA A 92 -0.87 1.62 6.27
N GLU A 93 -0.75 1.36 7.56
CA GLU A 93 -1.76 0.59 8.31
C GLU A 93 -3.08 1.35 8.42
N ASN A 94 -3.01 2.66 8.50
CA ASN A 94 -4.17 3.53 8.64
C ASN A 94 -4.56 4.13 7.29
N SER A 95 -5.80 3.90 6.88
CA SER A 95 -6.31 4.41 5.59
C SER A 95 -6.33 5.94 5.50
N LYS A 96 -6.55 6.64 6.61
CA LYS A 96 -6.49 8.12 6.63
C LYS A 96 -5.06 8.60 6.40
N THR A 97 -4.09 7.94 7.05
CA THR A 97 -2.67 8.23 6.87
C THR A 97 -2.24 7.94 5.44
N MET A 98 -2.71 6.84 4.87
CA MET A 98 -2.46 6.49 3.47
C MET A 98 -2.94 7.59 2.53
N LYS A 99 -4.16 8.05 2.74
CA LYS A 99 -4.71 9.14 1.94
C LYS A 99 -3.89 10.43 2.06
N ILE A 100 -3.42 10.76 3.25
CA ILE A 100 -2.53 11.92 3.45
C ILE A 100 -1.25 11.75 2.63
N ILE A 101 -0.65 10.58 2.65
CA ILE A 101 0.58 10.30 1.89
C ILE A 101 0.32 10.37 0.39
N GLU A 102 -0.80 9.86 -0.07
CA GLU A 102 -1.19 9.94 -1.49
C GLU A 102 -1.41 11.38 -1.94
N ASP A 103 -2.18 12.14 -1.17
CA ASP A 103 -2.51 13.53 -1.48
C ASP A 103 -1.24 14.42 -1.47
N ASN A 104 -0.27 14.08 -0.64
CA ASN A 104 1.00 14.81 -0.53
C ASN A 104 2.17 14.11 -1.24
N GLY A 105 1.90 13.11 -2.04
CA GLY A 105 2.92 12.33 -2.72
C GLY A 105 3.88 13.18 -3.54
N SER A 106 3.38 14.18 -4.25
CA SER A 106 4.21 15.09 -5.04
C SER A 106 5.18 15.89 -4.16
N ALA A 107 4.70 16.43 -3.05
CA ALA A 107 5.54 17.20 -2.12
C ALA A 107 6.63 16.31 -1.49
N ILE A 108 6.29 15.09 -1.15
CA ILE A 108 7.26 14.10 -0.63
C ILE A 108 8.32 13.80 -1.68
N GLN A 109 7.91 13.54 -2.92
CA GLN A 109 8.83 13.27 -4.03
C GLN A 109 9.77 14.43 -4.31
N ASP A 110 9.24 15.65 -4.32
CA ASP A 110 10.05 16.86 -4.54
C ASP A 110 11.06 17.05 -3.42
N THR A 111 10.66 16.83 -2.18
CA THR A 111 11.56 16.88 -1.03
C THR A 111 12.68 15.84 -1.14
N LEU A 112 12.36 14.62 -1.54
CA LEU A 112 13.35 13.56 -1.76
C LEU A 112 14.36 13.94 -2.84
N ARG A 113 13.88 14.49 -3.96
CA ARG A 113 14.75 14.94 -5.06
C ARG A 113 15.64 16.10 -4.63
N GLN A 114 15.11 17.05 -3.88
CA GLN A 114 15.89 18.16 -3.34
C GLN A 114 17.00 17.71 -2.39
N ASN A 115 16.77 16.61 -1.70
CA ASN A 115 17.76 15.99 -0.81
C ASN A 115 18.70 15.00 -1.53
N GLY A 116 18.69 14.99 -2.85
CA GLY A 116 19.63 14.22 -3.64
C GLY A 116 19.22 12.76 -3.87
N VAL A 117 17.99 12.39 -3.55
CA VAL A 117 17.47 11.07 -3.86
C VAL A 117 17.03 11.04 -5.32
N GLN A 118 17.67 10.20 -6.12
CA GLN A 118 17.31 10.00 -7.52
C GLN A 118 16.05 9.11 -7.60
N LEU A 119 14.92 9.71 -7.35
CA LEU A 119 13.66 8.99 -7.33
C LEU A 119 13.21 8.65 -8.75
N GLU A 120 13.19 7.36 -9.06
CA GLU A 120 12.73 6.82 -10.34
C GLU A 120 11.25 6.46 -10.29
N ASN A 121 10.83 5.83 -9.21
CA ASN A 121 9.48 5.35 -9.08
C ASN A 121 8.94 5.61 -7.66
N TRP A 122 7.67 5.97 -7.60
CA TRP A 122 6.95 6.19 -6.37
C TRP A 122 5.62 5.46 -6.42
N GLN A 123 5.37 4.61 -5.45
CA GLN A 123 4.12 3.87 -5.34
C GLN A 123 3.58 3.96 -3.91
N THR A 124 2.29 4.14 -3.82
CA THR A 124 1.55 3.96 -2.58
C THR A 124 0.73 2.68 -2.70
N VAL A 125 0.86 1.83 -1.72
CA VAL A 125 0.15 0.56 -1.66
C VAL A 125 -0.76 0.62 -0.45
N SER A 126 -2.06 0.64 -0.66
CA SER A 126 -2.97 0.44 0.45
C SER A 126 -2.75 -0.98 0.95
N GLU A 127 -2.21 -1.07 2.13
CA GLU A 127 -2.25 -2.30 2.89
C GLU A 127 -3.66 -2.45 3.48
N SER A 128 -4.66 -2.41 2.61
CA SER A 128 -5.85 -3.13 2.93
C SER A 128 -5.37 -4.56 3.11
N ARG A 129 -5.51 -5.06 4.32
CA ARG A 129 -5.45 -6.46 4.61
C ARG A 129 -6.20 -7.14 3.47
N GLN A 130 -5.46 -7.52 2.46
CA GLN A 130 -5.92 -8.62 1.67
C GLN A 130 -5.86 -9.79 2.63
N GLU A 131 -6.95 -9.94 3.37
CA GLU A 131 -7.40 -11.29 3.58
C GLU A 131 -7.23 -11.92 2.22
N PRO A 132 -6.51 -13.01 2.13
CA PRO A 132 -6.48 -13.71 0.88
C PRO A 132 -7.94 -13.88 0.56
N GLN A 133 -8.44 -13.09 -0.37
CA GLN A 133 -9.66 -13.45 -1.01
C GLN A 133 -9.32 -14.82 -1.52
N ALA A 134 -9.82 -15.79 -0.80
CA ALA A 134 -10.08 -17.05 -1.41
C ALA A 134 -10.74 -16.60 -2.70
N GLN A 135 -9.98 -16.62 -3.76
CA GLN A 135 -10.54 -16.51 -5.05
C GLN A 135 -11.62 -17.55 -5.01
N ASP A 136 -12.80 -17.08 -4.77
CA ASP A 136 -13.95 -17.79 -5.12
C ASP A 136 -13.68 -18.11 -6.58
N TYR A 137 -13.09 -19.26 -6.78
CA TYR A 137 -13.17 -19.95 -8.02
C TYR A 137 -14.65 -20.28 -8.17
N GLN A 138 -15.42 -19.26 -8.44
CA GLN A 138 -16.54 -19.46 -9.31
C GLN A 138 -15.94 -19.74 -10.70
N GLY A 139 -15.03 -20.68 -10.70
CA GLY A 139 -14.89 -21.55 -11.80
C GLY A 139 -16.28 -22.10 -11.96
N SER A 140 -16.93 -21.65 -12.99
CA SER A 140 -18.00 -22.35 -13.61
C SER A 140 -17.56 -23.81 -13.66
N SER A 141 -17.81 -24.51 -12.58
CA SER A 141 -17.81 -25.95 -12.59
C SER A 141 -19.01 -26.32 -13.43
N LYS A 142 -18.85 -26.17 -14.70
CA LYS A 142 -19.38 -27.15 -15.57
C LYS A 142 -18.68 -28.42 -15.14
N ASN A 143 -19.31 -29.05 -14.18
CA ASN A 143 -18.95 -30.36 -13.74
C ASN A 143 -19.10 -31.27 -14.97
N PRO A 144 -18.04 -31.67 -15.64
CA PRO A 144 -18.16 -32.58 -16.78
C PRO A 144 -18.39 -34.00 -16.33
N TYR A 145 -18.62 -34.19 -15.05
CA TYR A 145 -18.79 -35.54 -14.47
C TYR A 145 -20.24 -35.88 -14.19
N ARG A 146 -21.17 -35.20 -14.76
CA ARG A 146 -22.58 -35.48 -14.54
C ARG A 146 -23.19 -36.37 -15.61
N GLU A 147 -22.39 -36.92 -16.46
CA GLU A 147 -22.86 -37.75 -17.56
C GLU A 147 -22.45 -39.22 -17.50
N ASN A 148 -22.14 -39.72 -16.34
CA ASN A 148 -21.79 -41.11 -16.23
C ASN A 148 -22.56 -41.86 -15.14
N GLU A 149 -23.80 -41.45 -14.93
CA GLU A 149 -24.67 -42.27 -14.07
C GLU A 149 -25.31 -43.49 -14.78
N ASN A 150 -25.03 -43.66 -16.05
CA ASN A 150 -25.61 -44.76 -16.81
C ASN A 150 -24.66 -45.90 -17.11
N HIS A 151 -23.52 -45.94 -16.43
CA HIS A 151 -22.58 -47.05 -16.66
C HIS A 151 -22.36 -47.91 -15.42
N ARG A 152 -23.37 -47.98 -14.57
CA ARG A 152 -23.27 -48.81 -13.36
C ARG A 152 -23.87 -50.17 -13.47
N GLN A 153 -24.14 -50.66 -14.64
CA GLN A 153 -24.79 -51.93 -14.76
C GLN A 153 -23.96 -53.06 -15.36
N ASP A 154 -22.73 -52.75 -15.77
CA ASP A 154 -21.92 -53.77 -16.43
C ASP A 154 -20.67 -54.20 -15.68
N ASP A 155 -20.42 -53.61 -14.51
CA ASP A 155 -19.19 -53.88 -13.79
C ASP A 155 -19.24 -55.04 -12.80
N ASP A 156 -20.38 -55.69 -12.68
CA ASP A 156 -20.49 -56.84 -11.78
C ASP A 156 -19.96 -58.15 -12.36
N ARG A 157 -19.49 -58.15 -13.60
CA ARG A 157 -18.98 -59.35 -14.24
C ARG A 157 -17.47 -59.48 -14.23
N ASP A 158 -16.75 -58.42 -14.04
CA ASP A 158 -15.30 -58.47 -14.12
C ASP A 158 -14.64 -58.78 -12.78
N GLY A 159 -15.38 -58.67 -11.70
CA GLY A 159 -14.88 -59.00 -10.38
C GLY A 159 -14.72 -60.50 -10.12
N GLU A 160 -15.49 -61.30 -10.80
CA GLU A 160 -15.44 -62.75 -10.60
C GLU A 160 -14.26 -63.41 -11.30
N SER A 161 -13.84 -62.89 -12.43
CA SER A 161 -12.75 -63.46 -13.18
C SER A 161 -11.40 -63.33 -12.47
N PHE A 162 -11.22 -62.29 -11.71
CA PHE A 162 -9.97 -62.07 -10.97
C PHE A 162 -9.82 -63.04 -9.78
N ALA A 163 -10.89 -63.25 -9.07
CA ALA A 163 -10.90 -64.20 -7.97
C ALA A 163 -10.73 -65.65 -8.47
N GLU A 164 -11.27 -65.97 -9.64
CA GLU A 164 -11.15 -67.26 -10.25
C GLU A 164 -9.74 -67.54 -10.79
N ILE A 165 -9.05 -66.53 -11.29
CA ILE A 165 -7.68 -66.67 -11.72
C ILE A 165 -6.76 -66.97 -10.53
N ILE A 166 -7.02 -66.38 -9.41
CA ILE A 166 -6.23 -66.59 -8.19
C ILE A 166 -6.52 -67.96 -7.59
N ALA A 167 -7.74 -68.41 -7.70
CA ALA A 167 -8.15 -69.76 -7.18
C ALA A 167 -7.62 -70.89 -8.01
N SER A 168 -7.25 -70.67 -9.25
CA SER A 168 -6.70 -71.73 -10.14
C SER A 168 -5.16 -71.75 -10.13
N MET A 169 -4.57 -70.97 -9.31
CA MET A 169 -3.13 -71.05 -9.01
C MET A 169 -2.94 -71.87 -7.73
#